data_12f715fe48abc3eabf56ad1ffefd12ae
#
_entry.id   12f715fe48abc3eabf56ad1ffefd12ae
#
_cell.length_a   1.000
_cell.length_b   1.000
_cell.length_c   1.000
_cell.angle_alpha   90.00
_cell.angle_beta   90.00
_cell.angle_gamma   90.00
#
_symmetry.space_group_name_H-M   'P 1'
#
loop_
_entity.id
_entity.type
_entity.pdbx_description
1 polymer ?
#
loop_
_entity_poly.entity_id
_entity_poly.type
_entity_poly.pdbx_seq_one_letter_code
_entity_poly.pdbx_strand_id
1 'polypeptide(L)'
;MPDAASGAEGEPEASSGPQRLKLLSANIQAGSSTRRYSDYATRSWSHVLPMGNKRGMLDTIAKLAGRHDIVGLQEADPGSWRSGFTNQTHYLAERGGFDYWTHQPNRRVGQFASSANGLLSKFEPLDIAVHALPGRITGRGVLVARFGEGDDGLTIAVAHLSLGAQSRASQLSFIAELLADTPHAVLMGDFNCTVDQPEMAALFRQTRLQPPACMVHTFPSWKPQKAIDHILVSDGLGCRDMQAFPAAFSDHLALSIELDVPPAALKR
;
A
#
# COMPACT_ATOMS: atom_id res chain seq x y z
N MET A 1 67.06 -3.00 -1.99
CA MET A 1 65.84 -3.68 -2.34
C MET A 1 64.94 -3.67 -1.08
N PRO A 2 63.98 -2.77 -0.94
CA PRO A 2 62.96 -2.94 0.07
C PRO A 2 61.66 -3.46 -0.58
N ASP A 3 61.04 -4.42 0.11
CA ASP A 3 59.81 -5.10 -0.18
C ASP A 3 58.59 -4.17 -0.30
N ALA A 4 57.85 -4.34 -1.33
CA ALA A 4 56.54 -3.75 -1.52
C ALA A 4 55.49 -4.56 -0.74
N ALA A 5 55.03 -4.05 0.36
CA ALA A 5 53.83 -4.55 1.05
C ALA A 5 52.57 -4.17 0.25
N SER A 6 51.97 -5.17 -0.38
CA SER A 6 50.61 -5.08 -0.96
C SER A 6 49.61 -4.93 0.15
N GLY A 7 49.07 -3.74 0.31
CA GLY A 7 47.89 -3.50 1.13
C GLY A 7 46.67 -4.02 0.39
N ALA A 8 46.08 -5.12 0.86
CA ALA A 8 44.76 -5.55 0.48
C ALA A 8 43.74 -4.58 1.17
N GLU A 9 43.15 -3.70 0.37
CA GLU A 9 41.97 -2.95 0.79
C GLU A 9 40.82 -3.93 1.01
N GLY A 10 40.47 -4.17 2.26
CA GLY A 10 39.30 -4.97 2.62
C GLY A 10 38.03 -4.30 2.10
N GLU A 11 37.28 -5.03 1.27
CA GLU A 11 35.92 -4.65 0.92
C GLU A 11 35.13 -4.43 2.22
N PRO A 12 34.25 -3.39 2.29
CA PRO A 12 33.45 -3.18 3.48
C PRO A 12 32.52 -4.38 3.68
N GLU A 13 32.68 -5.07 4.81
CA GLU A 13 31.76 -6.13 5.25
C GLU A 13 30.33 -5.60 5.22
N ALA A 14 29.50 -6.22 4.39
CA ALA A 14 28.08 -5.93 4.34
C ALA A 14 27.48 -6.15 5.74
N SER A 15 26.86 -5.11 6.30
CA SER A 15 26.16 -5.12 7.59
C SER A 15 25.30 -6.39 7.72
N SER A 16 25.61 -7.28 8.65
CA SER A 16 24.96 -8.57 8.86
C SER A 16 23.65 -8.49 9.64
N GLY A 17 23.16 -7.28 9.93
CA GLY A 17 21.90 -7.06 10.68
C GLY A 17 20.67 -6.90 9.79
N PRO A 18 19.47 -7.06 10.35
CA PRO A 18 18.22 -6.85 9.61
C PRO A 18 18.15 -5.43 9.04
N GLN A 19 17.68 -5.32 7.79
CA GLN A 19 17.46 -4.04 7.15
C GLN A 19 16.09 -3.49 7.59
N ARG A 20 16.02 -2.21 7.93
CA ARG A 20 14.76 -1.57 8.33
C ARG A 20 14.14 -0.81 7.18
N LEU A 21 12.85 -1.07 6.94
CA LEU A 21 12.02 -0.41 5.94
C LEU A 21 10.86 0.33 6.59
N LYS A 22 10.50 1.48 6.03
CA LYS A 22 9.27 2.20 6.38
C LYS A 22 8.23 1.98 5.28
N LEU A 23 7.10 1.41 5.66
CA LEU A 23 5.98 1.16 4.76
C LEU A 23 4.83 2.11 5.05
N LEU A 24 4.13 2.53 4.00
CA LEU A 24 2.90 3.34 4.09
C LEU A 24 1.80 2.70 3.24
N SER A 25 0.60 2.60 3.78
CA SER A 25 -0.63 2.30 3.04
C SER A 25 -1.58 3.48 3.13
N ALA A 26 -2.07 3.96 1.99
CA ALA A 26 -2.95 5.14 1.95
C ALA A 26 -4.05 5.00 0.90
N ASN A 27 -5.31 5.01 1.34
CA ASN A 27 -6.45 5.28 0.47
C ASN A 27 -6.51 6.79 0.25
N ILE A 28 -6.20 7.26 -0.96
CA ILE A 28 -6.08 8.69 -1.28
C ILE A 28 -7.35 9.28 -1.90
N GLN A 29 -8.41 8.50 -1.94
CA GLN A 29 -9.76 8.88 -2.36
C GLN A 29 -9.78 9.82 -3.56
N ALA A 30 -9.40 9.34 -4.74
CA ALA A 30 -9.36 10.14 -5.96
C ALA A 30 -10.75 10.64 -6.45
N GLY A 31 -11.70 10.86 -5.51
CA GLY A 31 -12.98 11.54 -5.77
C GLY A 31 -14.08 10.65 -6.34
N SER A 32 -14.22 9.41 -5.92
CA SER A 32 -15.31 8.51 -6.37
C SER A 32 -16.52 8.49 -5.46
N SER A 33 -17.03 9.60 -4.98
CA SER A 33 -18.25 9.58 -4.19
C SER A 33 -19.36 10.32 -4.84
N THR A 34 -20.02 9.75 -5.82
CA THR A 34 -21.24 10.31 -6.37
C THR A 34 -22.52 9.71 -5.77
N ARG A 35 -22.48 8.83 -4.76
CA ARG A 35 -23.72 8.22 -4.23
C ARG A 35 -23.87 8.12 -2.70
N ARG A 36 -22.93 8.63 -1.91
CA ARG A 36 -23.11 8.69 -0.43
C ARG A 36 -22.84 10.06 0.18
N TYR A 37 -22.66 11.09 -0.64
CA TYR A 37 -22.51 12.47 -0.16
C TYR A 37 -23.83 13.12 0.27
N SER A 38 -25.00 12.58 -0.07
CA SER A 38 -26.28 13.17 0.34
C SER A 38 -26.49 13.15 1.85
N ASP A 39 -25.96 12.14 2.55
CA ASP A 39 -26.14 12.03 4.00
C ASP A 39 -25.04 12.73 4.82
N TYR A 40 -23.87 13.01 4.20
CA TYR A 40 -22.76 13.75 4.79
C TYR A 40 -22.73 15.24 4.41
N ALA A 41 -23.46 15.64 3.37
CA ALA A 41 -23.46 16.99 2.82
C ALA A 41 -24.02 18.07 3.78
N THR A 42 -24.72 17.69 4.84
CA THR A 42 -25.28 18.65 5.81
C THR A 42 -24.29 19.10 6.88
N ARG A 43 -23.12 18.49 7.01
CA ARG A 43 -22.08 18.88 8.00
C ARG A 43 -20.68 19.11 7.45
N SER A 44 -20.42 18.94 6.15
CA SER A 44 -19.06 18.94 5.58
C SER A 44 -18.85 19.89 4.41
N TRP A 45 -19.51 21.04 4.39
CA TRP A 45 -19.32 22.08 3.36
C TRP A 45 -17.92 22.68 3.33
N SER A 46 -17.08 22.40 4.32
CA SER A 46 -15.70 22.90 4.38
C SER A 46 -14.69 22.08 3.55
N HIS A 47 -15.09 20.94 2.96
CA HIS A 47 -14.18 20.02 2.25
C HIS A 47 -14.37 20.00 0.73
N VAL A 48 -15.28 20.79 0.18
CA VAL A 48 -15.37 21.00 -1.28
C VAL A 48 -14.38 22.10 -1.66
N LEU A 49 -13.10 21.74 -1.74
CA LEU A 49 -12.07 22.68 -2.20
C LEU A 49 -12.16 22.86 -3.71
N PRO A 50 -11.99 24.10 -4.23
CA PRO A 50 -11.94 24.38 -5.67
C PRO A 50 -10.84 23.59 -6.35
N MET A 51 -10.98 23.29 -7.64
CA MET A 51 -10.00 22.54 -8.44
C MET A 51 -8.55 23.04 -8.33
N GLY A 52 -8.33 24.30 -7.96
CA GLY A 52 -7.00 24.87 -7.74
C GLY A 52 -6.19 24.29 -6.59
N ASN A 53 -6.80 23.55 -5.64
CA ASN A 53 -6.10 23.03 -4.47
C ASN A 53 -5.72 21.54 -4.57
N LYS A 54 -6.11 20.83 -5.65
CA LYS A 54 -5.79 19.39 -5.81
C LYS A 54 -4.28 19.12 -5.90
N ARG A 55 -3.50 20.02 -6.49
CA ARG A 55 -2.04 19.89 -6.55
C ARG A 55 -1.40 20.03 -5.17
N GLY A 56 -1.80 21.04 -4.39
CA GLY A 56 -1.29 21.20 -3.02
C GLY A 56 -1.60 20.01 -2.10
N MET A 57 -2.71 19.33 -2.36
CA MET A 57 -3.14 18.10 -1.75
C MET A 57 -2.20 16.94 -2.09
N LEU A 58 -1.95 16.71 -3.38
CA LEU A 58 -1.01 15.69 -3.85
C LEU A 58 0.42 15.97 -3.35
N ASP A 59 0.85 17.23 -3.29
CA ASP A 59 2.14 17.61 -2.72
C ASP A 59 2.25 17.27 -1.24
N THR A 60 1.15 17.40 -0.48
CA THR A 60 1.13 17.00 0.93
C THR A 60 1.23 15.48 1.10
N ILE A 61 0.52 14.72 0.25
CA ILE A 61 0.63 13.25 0.21
C ILE A 61 2.05 12.84 -0.21
N ALA A 62 2.61 13.48 -1.23
CA ALA A 62 3.97 13.20 -1.70
C ALA A 62 5.03 13.43 -0.61
N LYS A 63 4.90 14.51 0.18
CA LYS A 63 5.77 14.78 1.33
C LYS A 63 5.65 13.69 2.43
N LEU A 64 4.45 13.19 2.68
CA LEU A 64 4.26 12.07 3.60
C LEU A 64 4.87 10.80 3.03
N ALA A 65 4.55 10.46 1.77
CA ALA A 65 5.05 9.28 1.06
C ALA A 65 6.59 9.25 1.03
N GLY A 66 7.25 10.37 0.71
CA GLY A 66 8.72 10.47 0.60
C GLY A 66 9.50 10.15 1.88
N ARG A 67 8.82 10.10 3.04
CA ARG A 67 9.39 9.66 4.32
C ARG A 67 9.44 8.14 4.47
N HIS A 68 8.87 7.40 3.53
CA HIS A 68 8.75 5.95 3.52
C HIS A 68 9.56 5.36 2.37
N ASP A 69 9.79 4.07 2.43
CA ASP A 69 10.61 3.36 1.45
C ASP A 69 9.75 2.67 0.40
N ILE A 70 8.60 2.12 0.82
CA ILE A 70 7.59 1.53 -0.07
C ILE A 70 6.21 2.05 0.33
N VAL A 71 5.40 2.44 -0.65
CA VAL A 71 4.06 3.01 -0.45
C VAL A 71 3.04 2.29 -1.29
N GLY A 72 2.00 1.75 -0.65
CA GLY A 72 0.80 1.21 -1.29
C GLY A 72 -0.33 2.24 -1.31
N LEU A 73 -0.86 2.50 -2.49
CA LEU A 73 -1.93 3.46 -2.69
C LEU A 73 -3.23 2.74 -3.09
N GLN A 74 -4.36 3.20 -2.56
CA GLN A 74 -5.68 2.79 -3.01
C GLN A 74 -6.43 4.02 -3.51
N GLU A 75 -7.33 3.79 -4.47
CA GLU A 75 -8.12 4.84 -5.12
C GLU A 75 -7.32 5.94 -5.82
N ALA A 76 -6.08 5.69 -6.21
CA ALA A 76 -5.31 6.62 -7.04
C ALA A 76 -5.94 6.75 -8.44
N ASP A 77 -6.01 7.96 -8.98
CA ASP A 77 -6.51 8.19 -10.34
C ASP A 77 -5.37 8.01 -11.36
N PRO A 78 -5.49 7.05 -12.30
CA PRO A 78 -4.44 6.81 -13.30
C PRO A 78 -4.43 7.80 -14.47
N GLY A 79 -5.17 8.92 -14.40
CA GLY A 79 -5.20 9.94 -15.43
C GLY A 79 -6.57 10.11 -16.10
N SER A 80 -7.66 10.09 -15.35
CA SER A 80 -9.00 10.41 -15.87
C SER A 80 -9.22 11.92 -16.00
N TRP A 81 -10.32 12.32 -16.67
CA TRP A 81 -10.73 13.73 -16.76
C TRP A 81 -10.86 14.40 -15.37
N ARG A 82 -11.32 13.65 -14.38
CA ARG A 82 -11.45 14.11 -13.00
C ARG A 82 -10.13 14.55 -12.38
N SER A 83 -9.02 13.89 -12.70
CA SER A 83 -7.66 14.27 -12.26
C SER A 83 -6.98 15.30 -13.18
N GLY A 84 -7.69 15.79 -14.21
CA GLY A 84 -7.08 16.63 -15.25
C GLY A 84 -6.04 15.86 -16.07
N PHE A 85 -6.29 14.56 -16.30
CA PHE A 85 -5.41 13.62 -17.00
C PHE A 85 -4.07 13.38 -16.28
N THR A 86 -3.95 13.78 -15.01
CA THR A 86 -2.75 13.51 -14.21
C THR A 86 -2.83 12.08 -13.64
N ASN A 87 -1.81 11.28 -13.93
CA ASN A 87 -1.61 10.01 -13.22
C ASN A 87 -1.08 10.31 -11.82
N GLN A 88 -1.93 10.10 -10.82
CA GLN A 88 -1.60 10.46 -9.44
C GLN A 88 -0.47 9.59 -8.87
N THR A 89 -0.38 8.31 -9.23
CA THR A 89 0.71 7.43 -8.78
C THR A 89 2.05 7.96 -9.30
N HIS A 90 2.14 8.30 -10.59
CA HIS A 90 3.34 8.89 -11.18
C HIS A 90 3.71 10.23 -10.54
N TYR A 91 2.73 11.13 -10.39
CA TYR A 91 2.95 12.42 -9.75
C TYR A 91 3.51 12.28 -8.33
N LEU A 92 2.96 11.34 -7.54
CA LEU A 92 3.42 11.08 -6.18
C LEU A 92 4.83 10.47 -6.17
N ALA A 93 5.17 9.63 -7.16
CA ALA A 93 6.52 9.07 -7.30
C ALA A 93 7.55 10.18 -7.55
N GLU A 94 7.32 11.02 -8.56
CA GLU A 94 8.22 12.14 -8.89
C GLU A 94 8.43 13.09 -7.70
N ARG A 95 7.32 13.50 -7.05
CA ARG A 95 7.37 14.45 -5.94
C ARG A 95 7.86 13.86 -4.64
N GLY A 96 7.67 12.57 -4.43
CA GLY A 96 8.09 11.82 -3.24
C GLY A 96 9.51 11.27 -3.31
N GLY A 97 10.16 11.34 -4.50
CA GLY A 97 11.52 10.83 -4.70
C GLY A 97 11.57 9.30 -4.76
N PHE A 98 10.63 8.68 -5.50
CA PHE A 98 10.62 7.24 -5.74
C PHE A 98 11.11 6.96 -7.16
N ASP A 99 12.11 6.07 -7.27
CA ASP A 99 12.68 5.67 -8.56
C ASP A 99 11.78 4.69 -9.30
N TYR A 100 10.98 3.89 -8.56
CA TYR A 100 10.12 2.86 -9.11
C TYR A 100 8.67 3.09 -8.72
N TRP A 101 7.78 2.97 -9.69
CA TRP A 101 6.34 3.06 -9.47
C TRP A 101 5.56 2.24 -10.48
N THR A 102 4.40 1.76 -10.05
CA THR A 102 3.45 1.07 -10.92
C THR A 102 2.03 1.28 -10.43
N HIS A 103 1.04 1.03 -11.29
CA HIS A 103 -0.35 1.05 -10.89
C HIS A 103 -1.16 -0.03 -11.60
N GLN A 104 -2.19 -0.51 -10.92
CA GLN A 104 -3.19 -1.43 -11.45
C GLN A 104 -4.51 -0.67 -11.62
N PRO A 105 -4.95 -0.38 -12.85
CA PRO A 105 -6.28 0.19 -13.06
C PRO A 105 -7.36 -0.78 -12.61
N ASN A 106 -8.19 -0.39 -11.65
CA ASN A 106 -9.23 -1.23 -11.08
C ASN A 106 -10.59 -0.97 -11.73
N ARG A 107 -11.14 0.23 -11.57
CA ARG A 107 -12.46 0.58 -12.05
C ARG A 107 -12.42 1.83 -12.93
N ARG A 108 -13.05 1.73 -14.11
CA ARG A 108 -13.28 2.88 -15.00
C ARG A 108 -14.76 3.21 -15.07
N VAL A 109 -15.10 4.49 -14.96
CA VAL A 109 -16.44 5.01 -15.24
C VAL A 109 -16.32 5.93 -16.46
N GLY A 110 -16.32 5.31 -17.65
CA GLY A 110 -16.03 5.99 -18.90
C GLY A 110 -14.64 6.66 -18.88
N GLN A 111 -14.55 7.88 -19.44
CA GLN A 111 -13.35 8.71 -19.36
C GLN A 111 -13.36 9.66 -18.14
N PHE A 112 -14.45 9.69 -17.38
CA PHE A 112 -14.68 10.69 -16.33
C PHE A 112 -13.99 10.37 -15.01
N ALA A 113 -13.93 9.11 -14.63
CA ALA A 113 -13.34 8.69 -13.37
C ALA A 113 -12.69 7.31 -13.50
N SER A 114 -11.53 7.17 -12.91
CA SER A 114 -10.83 5.88 -12.78
C SER A 114 -10.26 5.75 -11.37
N SER A 115 -10.06 4.52 -10.94
CA SER A 115 -9.48 4.19 -9.65
C SER A 115 -8.47 3.06 -9.85
N ALA A 116 -7.34 3.14 -9.17
CA ALA A 116 -6.25 2.17 -9.27
C ALA A 116 -5.66 1.88 -7.89
N ASN A 117 -5.09 0.68 -7.74
CA ASN A 117 -4.04 0.46 -6.76
C ASN A 117 -2.72 1.00 -7.32
N GLY A 118 -1.88 1.58 -6.48
CA GLY A 118 -0.56 2.06 -6.84
C GLY A 118 0.50 1.52 -5.90
N LEU A 119 1.71 1.39 -6.40
CA LEU A 119 2.90 1.09 -5.62
C LEU A 119 3.98 2.10 -5.98
N LEU A 120 4.62 2.67 -4.95
CA LEU A 120 5.83 3.48 -5.07
C LEU A 120 6.94 2.78 -4.29
N SER A 121 8.16 2.74 -4.81
CA SER A 121 9.30 2.11 -4.16
C SER A 121 10.58 2.85 -4.44
N LYS A 122 11.46 2.95 -3.44
CA LYS A 122 12.86 3.37 -3.59
C LYS A 122 13.76 2.23 -4.05
N PHE A 123 13.27 0.98 -3.98
CA PHE A 123 13.99 -0.22 -4.39
C PHE A 123 13.40 -0.77 -5.67
N GLU A 124 14.24 -1.33 -6.50
CA GLU A 124 13.82 -1.97 -7.74
C GLU A 124 13.12 -3.30 -7.46
N PRO A 125 11.83 -3.46 -7.84
CA PRO A 125 11.19 -4.75 -7.75
C PRO A 125 11.78 -5.73 -8.78
N LEU A 126 11.95 -6.98 -8.37
CA LEU A 126 12.38 -8.06 -9.25
C LEU A 126 11.27 -8.42 -10.24
N ASP A 127 10.02 -8.42 -9.77
CA ASP A 127 8.83 -8.77 -10.56
C ASP A 127 7.62 -8.01 -10.06
N ILE A 128 6.69 -7.73 -10.98
CA ILE A 128 5.41 -7.09 -10.69
C ILE A 128 4.29 -7.85 -11.39
N ALA A 129 3.34 -8.35 -10.60
CA ALA A 129 2.14 -9.00 -11.10
C ALA A 129 0.88 -8.23 -10.69
N VAL A 130 -0.14 -8.22 -11.57
CA VAL A 130 -1.44 -7.62 -11.29
C VAL A 130 -2.53 -8.65 -11.51
N HIS A 131 -3.41 -8.83 -10.53
CA HIS A 131 -4.48 -9.79 -10.58
C HIS A 131 -5.83 -9.12 -10.36
N ALA A 132 -6.80 -9.44 -11.22
CA ALA A 132 -8.19 -9.08 -10.97
C ALA A 132 -8.73 -9.92 -9.81
N LEU A 133 -9.36 -9.29 -8.83
CA LEU A 133 -9.98 -10.01 -7.71
C LEU A 133 -11.40 -10.47 -8.07
N PRO A 134 -11.80 -11.68 -7.63
CA PRO A 134 -13.14 -12.18 -7.85
C PRO A 134 -14.20 -11.34 -7.13
N GLY A 135 -15.44 -11.34 -7.62
CA GLY A 135 -16.54 -10.66 -6.94
C GLY A 135 -17.68 -10.30 -7.89
N ARG A 136 -18.84 -9.98 -7.30
CA ARG A 136 -20.05 -9.59 -8.06
C ARG A 136 -19.90 -8.25 -8.77
N ILE A 137 -19.08 -7.36 -8.23
CA ILE A 137 -18.77 -6.05 -8.80
C ILE A 137 -17.33 -6.10 -9.29
N THR A 138 -17.14 -5.95 -10.59
CA THR A 138 -15.82 -5.91 -11.22
C THR A 138 -15.03 -4.65 -10.82
N GLY A 139 -13.71 -4.69 -11.00
CA GLY A 139 -12.85 -3.53 -10.75
C GLY A 139 -12.27 -3.47 -9.34
N ARG A 140 -12.00 -4.63 -8.74
CA ARG A 140 -11.11 -4.79 -7.61
C ARG A 140 -9.91 -5.61 -8.04
N GLY A 141 -8.75 -5.34 -7.47
CA GLY A 141 -7.52 -6.02 -7.83
C GLY A 141 -6.52 -6.06 -6.68
N VAL A 142 -5.52 -6.91 -6.84
CA VAL A 142 -4.30 -6.94 -6.03
C VAL A 142 -3.09 -6.75 -6.93
N LEU A 143 -2.23 -5.82 -6.55
CA LEU A 143 -0.93 -5.57 -7.16
C LEU A 143 0.12 -6.21 -6.27
N VAL A 144 0.95 -7.09 -6.84
CA VAL A 144 2.00 -7.83 -6.13
C VAL A 144 3.34 -7.40 -6.70
N ALA A 145 4.26 -6.99 -5.85
CA ALA A 145 5.64 -6.68 -6.19
C ALA A 145 6.58 -7.57 -5.37
N ARG A 146 7.53 -8.21 -6.02
CA ARG A 146 8.56 -9.04 -5.38
C ARG A 146 9.89 -8.30 -5.42
N PHE A 147 10.61 -8.36 -4.31
CA PHE A 147 11.93 -7.78 -4.13
C PHE A 147 12.89 -8.88 -3.66
N GLY A 148 14.13 -8.83 -4.13
CA GLY A 148 15.13 -9.84 -3.81
C GLY A 148 14.83 -11.21 -4.42
N GLU A 149 15.80 -12.12 -4.34
CA GLU A 149 15.72 -13.46 -4.89
C GLU A 149 15.53 -14.53 -3.79
N GLY A 150 14.98 -15.67 -4.18
CA GLY A 150 14.82 -16.85 -3.32
C GLY A 150 13.86 -16.64 -2.15
N ASP A 151 14.02 -17.45 -1.10
CA ASP A 151 13.15 -17.50 0.05
C ASP A 151 13.30 -16.29 0.99
N ASP A 152 14.43 -15.59 0.92
CA ASP A 152 14.66 -14.36 1.69
C ASP A 152 14.02 -13.13 1.05
N GLY A 153 13.52 -13.23 -0.19
CA GLY A 153 12.89 -12.13 -0.91
C GLY A 153 11.62 -11.63 -0.23
N LEU A 154 11.35 -10.33 -0.35
CA LEU A 154 10.16 -9.66 0.20
C LEU A 154 9.06 -9.55 -0.87
N THR A 155 7.86 -9.97 -0.53
CA THR A 155 6.67 -9.78 -1.38
C THR A 155 5.74 -8.74 -0.76
N ILE A 156 5.42 -7.68 -1.52
CA ILE A 156 4.46 -6.65 -1.13
C ILE A 156 3.21 -6.78 -1.99
N ALA A 157 2.06 -7.00 -1.36
CA ALA A 157 0.76 -7.03 -2.01
C ALA A 157 -0.07 -5.81 -1.60
N VAL A 158 -0.59 -5.06 -2.58
CA VAL A 158 -1.46 -3.90 -2.37
C VAL A 158 -2.85 -4.21 -2.88
N ALA A 159 -3.85 -4.15 -2.01
CA ALA A 159 -5.23 -4.49 -2.35
C ALA A 159 -6.23 -3.41 -1.90
N HIS A 160 -7.36 -3.33 -2.61
CA HIS A 160 -8.55 -2.62 -2.17
C HIS A 160 -9.75 -3.53 -2.32
N LEU A 161 -10.28 -4.03 -1.21
CA LEU A 161 -11.32 -5.06 -1.19
C LEU A 161 -12.73 -4.48 -1.35
N SER A 162 -13.69 -5.35 -1.61
CA SER A 162 -15.10 -5.00 -1.76
C SER A 162 -15.76 -4.67 -0.43
N LEU A 163 -16.84 -3.86 -0.45
CA LEU A 163 -17.65 -3.54 0.72
C LEU A 163 -18.46 -4.72 1.27
N GLY A 164 -18.82 -5.69 0.41
CA GLY A 164 -19.67 -6.82 0.78
C GLY A 164 -18.86 -8.02 1.27
N ALA A 165 -19.22 -8.60 2.43
CA ALA A 165 -18.51 -9.70 3.08
C ALA A 165 -18.30 -10.93 2.17
N GLN A 166 -19.32 -11.34 1.40
CA GLN A 166 -19.19 -12.49 0.49
C GLN A 166 -18.13 -12.25 -0.60
N SER A 167 -18.08 -11.04 -1.18
CA SER A 167 -17.06 -10.71 -2.18
C SER A 167 -15.68 -10.64 -1.54
N ARG A 168 -15.56 -10.06 -0.32
CA ARG A 168 -14.30 -10.04 0.43
C ARG A 168 -13.79 -11.44 0.73
N ALA A 169 -14.67 -12.36 1.16
CA ALA A 169 -14.28 -13.74 1.42
C ALA A 169 -13.64 -14.40 0.19
N SER A 170 -14.26 -14.26 -0.99
CA SER A 170 -13.68 -14.77 -2.24
C SER A 170 -12.37 -14.07 -2.62
N GLN A 171 -12.26 -12.76 -2.38
CA GLN A 171 -11.07 -11.96 -2.66
C GLN A 171 -9.90 -12.34 -1.74
N LEU A 172 -10.18 -12.50 -0.44
CA LEU A 172 -9.17 -12.91 0.54
C LEU A 172 -8.72 -14.36 0.31
N SER A 173 -9.63 -15.26 -0.09
CA SER A 173 -9.25 -16.63 -0.47
C SER A 173 -8.29 -16.63 -1.66
N PHE A 174 -8.58 -15.84 -2.70
CA PHE A 174 -7.70 -15.70 -3.85
C PHE A 174 -6.31 -15.11 -3.46
N ILE A 175 -6.28 -14.07 -2.60
CA ILE A 175 -5.04 -13.50 -2.11
C ILE A 175 -4.28 -14.51 -1.25
N ALA A 176 -4.98 -15.31 -0.45
CA ALA A 176 -4.37 -16.36 0.35
C ALA A 176 -3.67 -17.42 -0.52
N GLU A 177 -4.29 -17.83 -1.63
CA GLU A 177 -3.67 -18.73 -2.60
C GLU A 177 -2.39 -18.13 -3.22
N LEU A 178 -2.41 -16.83 -3.55
CA LEU A 178 -1.23 -16.13 -4.08
C LEU A 178 -0.07 -16.03 -3.10
N LEU A 179 -0.34 -15.98 -1.80
CA LEU A 179 0.65 -15.74 -0.75
C LEU A 179 0.95 -16.98 0.11
N ALA A 180 0.31 -18.14 -0.17
CA ALA A 180 0.40 -19.34 0.67
C ALA A 180 1.85 -19.79 0.91
N ASP A 181 2.66 -19.82 -0.14
CA ASP A 181 4.04 -20.29 -0.09
C ASP A 181 5.07 -19.13 -0.01
N THR A 182 4.63 -17.95 0.43
CA THR A 182 5.51 -16.77 0.50
C THR A 182 6.00 -16.58 1.94
N PRO A 183 7.31 -16.82 2.22
CA PRO A 183 7.85 -16.72 3.58
C PRO A 183 7.77 -15.29 4.13
N HIS A 184 8.16 -14.31 3.33
CA HIS A 184 8.21 -12.89 3.70
C HIS A 184 7.21 -12.09 2.88
N ALA A 185 5.98 -12.00 3.37
CA ALA A 185 4.91 -11.26 2.72
C ALA A 185 4.40 -10.08 3.58
N VAL A 186 4.04 -9.01 2.90
CA VAL A 186 3.24 -7.91 3.44
C VAL A 186 2.01 -7.76 2.56
N LEU A 187 0.84 -7.79 3.15
CA LEU A 187 -0.42 -7.46 2.50
C LEU A 187 -0.97 -6.18 3.09
N MET A 188 -1.09 -5.13 2.28
CA MET A 188 -1.56 -3.82 2.75
C MET A 188 -2.66 -3.22 1.89
N GLY A 189 -3.50 -2.39 2.50
CA GLY A 189 -4.55 -1.65 1.81
C GLY A 189 -5.82 -1.43 2.60
N ASP A 190 -6.86 -1.00 1.90
CA ASP A 190 -8.21 -0.85 2.42
C ASP A 190 -8.99 -2.17 2.23
N PHE A 191 -9.21 -2.87 3.32
CA PHE A 191 -9.91 -4.16 3.31
C PHE A 191 -11.41 -4.03 3.50
N ASN A 192 -11.90 -2.83 3.84
CA ASN A 192 -13.31 -2.58 4.12
C ASN A 192 -13.90 -3.50 5.21
N CYS A 193 -13.06 -4.09 6.05
CA CYS A 193 -13.45 -4.90 7.21
C CYS A 193 -12.37 -4.84 8.30
N THR A 194 -12.76 -5.17 9.51
CA THR A 194 -11.85 -5.32 10.66
C THR A 194 -11.26 -6.73 10.68
N VAL A 195 -10.14 -6.94 11.38
CA VAL A 195 -9.40 -8.23 11.39
C VAL A 195 -10.14 -9.37 12.06
N ASP A 196 -11.14 -9.09 12.90
CA ASP A 196 -12.00 -10.05 13.60
C ASP A 196 -13.09 -10.67 12.71
N GLN A 197 -13.24 -10.20 11.47
CA GLN A 197 -14.24 -10.75 10.56
C GLN A 197 -13.88 -12.18 10.12
N PRO A 198 -14.88 -13.07 9.92
CA PRO A 198 -14.65 -14.48 9.61
C PRO A 198 -13.78 -14.70 8.35
N GLU A 199 -13.92 -13.85 7.34
CA GLU A 199 -13.12 -13.92 6.11
C GLU A 199 -11.64 -13.68 6.35
N MET A 200 -11.26 -12.86 7.33
CA MET A 200 -9.87 -12.62 7.73
C MET A 200 -9.25 -13.85 8.40
N ALA A 201 -10.02 -14.56 9.20
CA ALA A 201 -9.56 -15.80 9.83
C ALA A 201 -9.15 -16.86 8.79
N ALA A 202 -9.79 -16.91 7.63
CA ALA A 202 -9.40 -17.81 6.54
C ALA A 202 -8.03 -17.43 5.95
N LEU A 203 -7.79 -16.13 5.71
CA LEU A 203 -6.50 -15.61 5.25
C LEU A 203 -5.36 -16.01 6.20
N PHE A 204 -5.52 -15.75 7.50
CA PHE A 204 -4.48 -16.07 8.50
C PHE A 204 -4.19 -17.56 8.63
N ARG A 205 -5.16 -18.44 8.37
CA ARG A 205 -4.94 -19.90 8.39
C ARG A 205 -4.20 -20.43 7.17
N GLN A 206 -4.30 -19.76 6.04
CA GLN A 206 -3.77 -20.22 4.74
C GLN A 206 -2.44 -19.55 4.38
N THR A 207 -2.03 -18.53 5.11
CA THR A 207 -0.79 -17.79 4.87
C THR A 207 0.01 -17.65 6.14
N ARG A 208 1.24 -17.14 6.04
CA ARG A 208 2.06 -16.78 7.20
C ARG A 208 1.75 -15.37 7.73
N LEU A 209 0.82 -14.64 7.12
CA LEU A 209 0.40 -13.32 7.58
C LEU A 209 -0.21 -13.40 8.98
N GLN A 210 0.11 -12.42 9.83
CA GLN A 210 -0.36 -12.34 11.20
C GLN A 210 -1.34 -11.19 11.40
N PRO A 211 -2.30 -11.32 12.32
CA PRO A 211 -3.06 -10.18 12.79
C PRO A 211 -2.12 -9.09 13.35
N PRO A 212 -2.43 -7.80 13.18
CA PRO A 212 -1.60 -6.73 13.70
C PRO A 212 -1.58 -6.78 15.24
N ALA A 213 -0.41 -6.51 15.83
CA ALA A 213 -0.24 -6.50 17.29
C ALA A 213 -1.07 -5.43 18.01
N CYS A 214 -1.44 -4.36 17.29
CA CYS A 214 -2.31 -3.30 17.79
C CYS A 214 -3.31 -2.87 16.71
N MET A 215 -4.52 -2.51 17.15
CA MET A 215 -5.59 -2.01 16.27
C MET A 215 -5.48 -0.49 16.18
N VAL A 216 -5.27 0.03 14.98
CA VAL A 216 -5.26 1.46 14.70
C VAL A 216 -6.50 1.83 13.90
N HIS A 217 -7.36 2.67 14.45
CA HIS A 217 -8.54 3.14 13.75
C HIS A 217 -8.16 4.14 12.67
N THR A 218 -8.65 3.93 11.45
CA THR A 218 -8.32 4.75 10.28
C THR A 218 -9.53 5.45 9.67
N PHE A 219 -10.74 4.96 9.93
CA PHE A 219 -11.97 5.44 9.31
C PHE A 219 -13.06 5.80 10.33
N PRO A 220 -13.83 6.89 10.13
CA PRO A 220 -13.53 7.99 9.21
C PRO A 220 -12.40 8.89 9.76
N SER A 221 -11.60 9.50 8.91
CA SER A 221 -10.38 10.24 9.29
C SER A 221 -10.60 11.36 10.31
N TRP A 222 -11.75 12.01 10.32
CA TRP A 222 -12.09 13.09 11.26
C TRP A 222 -12.54 12.61 12.65
N LYS A 223 -12.91 11.35 12.80
CA LYS A 223 -13.25 10.69 14.07
C LYS A 223 -13.05 9.18 13.92
N PRO A 224 -11.82 8.69 13.96
CA PRO A 224 -11.52 7.29 13.67
C PRO A 224 -12.20 6.34 14.66
N GLN A 225 -12.99 5.40 14.12
CA GLN A 225 -13.78 4.44 14.90
C GLN A 225 -13.64 3.00 14.38
N LYS A 226 -13.15 2.84 13.14
CA LYS A 226 -12.99 1.53 12.50
C LYS A 226 -11.56 1.36 12.00
N ALA A 227 -10.98 0.18 12.24
CA ALA A 227 -9.73 -0.26 11.66
C ALA A 227 -10.05 -1.11 10.43
N ILE A 228 -10.11 -0.51 9.26
CA ILE A 228 -10.45 -1.17 7.99
C ILE A 228 -9.32 -1.09 6.97
N ASP A 229 -8.31 -0.28 7.25
CA ASP A 229 -7.04 -0.25 6.53
C ASP A 229 -6.03 -1.08 7.33
N HIS A 230 -5.28 -1.93 6.64
CA HIS A 230 -4.37 -2.87 7.28
C HIS A 230 -3.02 -2.90 6.59
N ILE A 231 -1.97 -3.18 7.38
CA ILE A 231 -0.67 -3.67 6.92
C ILE A 231 -0.42 -4.96 7.72
N LEU A 232 -0.63 -6.10 7.06
CA LEU A 232 -0.43 -7.44 7.61
C LEU A 232 0.94 -7.95 7.20
N VAL A 233 1.64 -8.57 8.12
CA VAL A 233 3.04 -8.96 7.95
C VAL A 233 3.19 -10.44 8.29
N SER A 234 4.04 -11.17 7.55
CA SER A 234 4.37 -12.57 7.88
C SER A 234 5.07 -12.70 9.22
N ASP A 235 4.89 -13.82 9.89
CA ASP A 235 5.47 -14.16 11.20
C ASP A 235 7.00 -14.14 11.24
N GLY A 236 7.67 -14.29 10.10
CA GLY A 236 9.14 -14.21 9.97
C GLY A 236 9.71 -12.78 9.92
N LEU A 237 8.86 -11.74 9.88
CA LEU A 237 9.27 -10.35 9.77
C LEU A 237 8.98 -9.58 11.06
N GLY A 238 9.94 -8.76 11.52
CA GLY A 238 9.74 -7.88 12.67
C GLY A 238 8.93 -6.65 12.27
N CYS A 239 7.77 -6.42 12.91
CA CYS A 239 6.94 -5.24 12.68
C CYS A 239 6.85 -4.40 13.95
N ARG A 240 7.03 -3.08 13.81
CA ARG A 240 6.96 -2.11 14.92
C ARG A 240 6.40 -0.76 14.46
N ASP A 241 6.16 0.12 15.43
CA ASP A 241 5.81 1.53 15.22
C ASP A 241 4.61 1.76 14.28
N MET A 242 3.55 0.95 14.46
CA MET A 242 2.32 1.16 13.71
C MET A 242 1.66 2.48 14.08
N GLN A 243 1.53 3.38 13.11
CA GLN A 243 1.01 4.73 13.29
C GLN A 243 0.04 5.11 12.18
N ALA A 244 -0.96 5.95 12.51
CA ALA A 244 -1.87 6.53 11.54
C ALA A 244 -1.58 8.02 11.33
N PHE A 245 -1.62 8.46 10.07
CA PHE A 245 -1.37 9.84 9.68
C PHE A 245 -2.55 10.41 8.89
N PRO A 246 -2.87 11.69 9.03
CA PRO A 246 -3.82 12.34 8.15
C PRO A 246 -3.34 12.25 6.70
N ALA A 247 -4.09 11.53 5.85
CA ALA A 247 -3.87 11.52 4.41
C ALA A 247 -4.71 12.65 3.81
N ALA A 248 -4.19 13.87 3.85
CA ALA A 248 -4.87 15.11 3.50
C ALA A 248 -5.98 14.92 2.45
N PHE A 249 -7.24 15.15 2.85
CA PHE A 249 -8.46 15.07 2.03
C PHE A 249 -9.03 13.65 1.75
N SER A 250 -8.51 12.62 2.40
CA SER A 250 -9.13 11.30 2.44
C SER A 250 -10.04 11.18 3.66
N ASP A 251 -11.12 10.42 3.54
CA ASP A 251 -11.90 9.97 4.68
C ASP A 251 -11.23 8.80 5.42
N HIS A 252 -10.06 8.35 4.96
CA HIS A 252 -9.17 7.41 5.65
C HIS A 252 -7.92 8.11 6.18
N LEU A 253 -7.38 7.63 7.31
CA LEU A 253 -6.01 7.91 7.71
C LEU A 253 -5.06 6.95 7.00
N ALA A 254 -3.88 7.43 6.61
CA ALA A 254 -2.82 6.58 6.11
C ALA A 254 -2.19 5.79 7.26
N LEU A 255 -1.87 4.52 7.04
CA LEU A 255 -1.26 3.62 8.02
C LEU A 255 0.21 3.38 7.68
N SER A 256 1.09 3.49 8.66
CA SER A 256 2.53 3.27 8.51
C SER A 256 3.05 2.26 9.52
N ILE A 257 4.09 1.50 9.12
CA ILE A 257 4.87 0.62 10.00
C ILE A 257 6.36 0.76 9.70
N GLU A 258 7.19 0.38 10.67
CA GLU A 258 8.58 0.00 10.44
C GLU A 258 8.68 -1.53 10.40
N LEU A 259 9.38 -2.05 9.38
CA LEU A 259 9.53 -3.47 9.10
C LEU A 259 11.02 -3.83 9.12
N ASP A 260 11.39 -4.82 9.92
CA ASP A 260 12.72 -5.43 9.87
C ASP A 260 12.68 -6.61 8.90
N VAL A 261 13.49 -6.56 7.85
CA VAL A 261 13.58 -7.59 6.80
C VAL A 261 14.96 -8.24 6.77
N PRO A 262 15.09 -9.48 6.25
CA PRO A 262 16.40 -10.07 6.00
C PRO A 262 17.28 -9.17 5.12
N PRO A 263 18.61 -9.14 5.32
CA PRO A 263 19.52 -8.30 4.53
C PRO A 263 19.47 -8.58 3.02
N ALA A 264 19.10 -9.81 2.63
CA ALA A 264 18.96 -10.24 1.25
C ALA A 264 17.60 -9.87 0.62
N ALA A 265 16.61 -9.47 1.43
CA ALA A 265 15.21 -9.28 1.00
C ALA A 265 15.01 -8.26 -0.14
N LEU A 266 15.96 -7.38 -0.35
CA LEU A 266 15.93 -6.33 -1.38
C LEU A 266 17.08 -6.46 -2.39
N LYS A 267 17.95 -7.47 -2.24
CA LYS A 267 19.11 -7.65 -3.13
C LYS A 267 18.70 -8.47 -4.36
N ARG A 268 19.20 -8.07 -5.51
CA ARG A 268 19.24 -8.89 -6.72
C ARG A 268 20.45 -9.82 -6.67
#